data_faec3012e75a932e48a258e977b6f0aa
#
_entry.id   faec3012e75a932e48a258e977b6f0aa
#
_cell.length_a   1.000
_cell.length_b   1.000
_cell.length_c   1.000
_cell.angle_alpha   90.00
_cell.angle_beta   90.00
_cell.angle_gamma   90.00
#
_symmetry.space_group_name_H-M   'P 1'
#
loop_
_entity.id
_entity.type
_entity.pdbx_description
1 polymer ?
#
loop_
_entity_poly.entity_id
_entity_poly.type
_entity_poly.pdbx_seq_one_letter_code
_entity_poly.pdbx_strand_id
1 'polypeptide(L)'
;MNQDEMKKAVAEAAINYSIPKLHSDSILGIGTGSTANYFIDMLAEHRSKFAATVASSEASAERLQSHGIKVLDLNDVDRIQIYVDGADETNPNLQLIKGGGAALTREKIVASASDEFVCIVDESKWVDTLGSFPLPVEAVSYTHLTLPTIYSV
;
A
#
# COMPACT_ATOMS: atom_id res chain seq x y z
N MET A 1 22.07 -8.60 -4.84
CA MET A 1 20.69 -9.05 -4.56
C MET A 1 19.88 -8.95 -5.84
N ASN A 2 19.11 -9.97 -6.16
CA ASN A 2 18.13 -9.84 -7.24
C ASN A 2 16.91 -9.05 -6.75
N GLN A 3 16.02 -8.67 -7.68
CA GLN A 3 14.87 -7.81 -7.34
C GLN A 3 13.91 -8.47 -6.33
N ASP A 4 13.71 -9.78 -6.40
CA ASP A 4 12.85 -10.51 -5.47
C ASP A 4 13.47 -10.57 -4.06
N GLU A 5 14.78 -10.75 -3.97
CA GLU A 5 15.50 -10.70 -2.67
C GLU A 5 15.40 -9.31 -2.04
N MET A 6 15.50 -8.24 -2.82
CA MET A 6 15.32 -6.87 -2.32
C MET A 6 13.90 -6.63 -1.78
N LYS A 7 12.88 -7.01 -2.56
CA LYS A 7 11.47 -6.89 -2.12
C LYS A 7 11.20 -7.68 -0.84
N LYS A 8 11.77 -8.88 -0.73
CA LYS A 8 11.63 -9.72 0.46
C LYS A 8 12.28 -9.08 1.67
N ALA A 9 13.51 -8.56 1.53
CA ALA A 9 14.21 -7.88 2.61
C ALA A 9 13.47 -6.62 3.11
N VAL A 10 12.87 -5.86 2.18
CA VAL A 10 12.05 -4.68 2.53
C VAL A 10 10.77 -5.10 3.25
N ALA A 11 10.12 -6.16 2.80
CA ALA A 11 8.93 -6.70 3.47
C ALA A 11 9.24 -7.18 4.89
N GLU A 12 10.38 -7.86 5.08
CA GLU A 12 10.86 -8.29 6.40
C GLU A 12 11.14 -7.10 7.32
N ALA A 13 11.78 -6.04 6.80
CA ALA A 13 12.00 -4.82 7.55
C ALA A 13 10.69 -4.17 7.99
N ALA A 14 9.66 -4.17 7.13
CA ALA A 14 8.34 -3.66 7.47
C ALA A 14 7.62 -4.52 8.52
N ILE A 15 7.75 -5.85 8.50
CA ILE A 15 7.26 -6.73 9.55
C ILE A 15 7.93 -6.39 10.89
N ASN A 16 9.26 -6.30 10.91
CA ASN A 16 10.03 -5.98 12.12
C ASN A 16 9.67 -4.61 12.69
N TYR A 17 9.32 -3.66 11.85
CA TYR A 17 8.89 -2.32 12.26
C TYR A 17 7.44 -2.30 12.78
N SER A 18 6.55 -2.98 12.09
CA SER A 18 5.11 -2.89 12.34
C SER A 18 4.65 -3.77 13.50
N ILE A 19 5.09 -5.04 13.55
CA ILE A 19 4.59 -6.02 14.53
C ILE A 19 4.75 -5.57 16.00
N PRO A 20 5.86 -4.96 16.44
CA PRO A 20 5.99 -4.50 17.83
C PRO A 20 5.03 -3.38 18.24
N LYS A 21 4.46 -2.69 17.25
CA LYS A 21 3.51 -1.57 17.46
C LYS A 21 2.04 -2.03 17.52
N LEU A 22 1.77 -3.29 17.19
CA LEU A 22 0.42 -3.83 17.09
C LEU A 22 -0.04 -4.47 18.41
N HIS A 23 -1.34 -4.43 18.60
CA HIS A 23 -2.06 -5.08 19.68
C HIS A 23 -3.14 -6.00 19.11
N SER A 24 -3.71 -6.85 19.93
CA SER A 24 -4.71 -7.85 19.52
C SER A 24 -6.00 -7.26 18.90
N ASP A 25 -6.25 -5.99 19.09
CA ASP A 25 -7.38 -5.22 18.53
C ASP A 25 -6.98 -4.29 17.36
N SER A 26 -5.69 -4.26 16.99
CA SER A 26 -5.19 -3.43 15.90
C SER A 26 -5.73 -3.86 14.55
N ILE A 27 -5.98 -2.88 13.68
CA ILE A 27 -6.31 -3.07 12.27
C ILE A 27 -5.15 -2.56 11.42
N LEU A 28 -4.71 -3.38 10.44
CA LEU A 28 -3.69 -2.99 9.48
C LEU A 28 -4.31 -2.70 8.12
N GLY A 29 -3.85 -1.64 7.49
CA GLY A 29 -4.07 -1.39 6.08
C GLY A 29 -2.99 -2.07 5.23
N ILE A 30 -3.39 -2.75 4.17
CA ILE A 30 -2.49 -3.50 3.30
C ILE A 30 -2.61 -3.00 1.87
N GLY A 31 -1.49 -2.63 1.31
CA GLY A 31 -1.34 -2.13 -0.04
C GLY A 31 -1.41 -3.21 -1.12
N THR A 32 -0.99 -2.83 -2.32
CA THR A 32 -1.09 -3.63 -3.54
C THR A 32 0.26 -3.75 -4.22
N GLY A 33 0.51 -4.89 -4.87
CA GLY A 33 1.70 -5.11 -5.70
C GLY A 33 2.64 -6.15 -5.13
N SER A 34 3.70 -6.45 -5.90
CA SER A 34 4.59 -7.58 -5.62
C SER A 34 5.34 -7.46 -4.29
N THR A 35 5.73 -6.25 -3.88
CA THR A 35 6.38 -6.03 -2.59
C THR A 35 5.39 -6.22 -1.43
N ALA A 36 4.15 -5.71 -1.58
CA ALA A 36 3.09 -5.93 -0.61
C ALA A 36 2.73 -7.42 -0.46
N ASN A 37 2.83 -8.20 -1.54
CA ASN A 37 2.60 -9.65 -1.48
C ASN A 37 3.60 -10.36 -0.56
N TYR A 38 4.87 -10.00 -0.59
CA TYR A 38 5.86 -10.55 0.34
C TYR A 38 5.55 -10.19 1.79
N PHE A 39 5.09 -8.95 2.02
CA PHE A 39 4.66 -8.53 3.34
C PHE A 39 3.45 -9.35 3.83
N ILE A 40 2.45 -9.59 2.99
CA ILE A 40 1.26 -10.41 3.30
C ILE A 40 1.67 -11.84 3.69
N ASP A 41 2.56 -12.46 2.90
CA ASP A 41 3.01 -13.83 3.17
C ASP A 41 3.70 -13.96 4.54
N MET A 42 4.57 -12.99 4.87
CA MET A 42 5.25 -12.96 6.17
C MET A 42 4.29 -12.62 7.32
N LEU A 43 3.30 -11.76 7.08
CA LEU A 43 2.29 -11.37 8.07
C LEU A 43 1.48 -12.57 8.57
N ALA A 44 1.37 -13.62 7.76
CA ALA A 44 0.66 -14.85 8.12
C ALA A 44 1.18 -15.52 9.39
N GLU A 45 2.47 -15.38 9.70
CA GLU A 45 3.07 -15.93 10.93
C GLU A 45 2.71 -15.12 12.19
N HIS A 46 2.20 -13.90 12.00
CA HIS A 46 1.93 -12.94 13.08
C HIS A 46 0.43 -12.70 13.33
N ARG A 47 -0.46 -13.57 12.82
CA ARG A 47 -1.93 -13.41 12.89
C ARG A 47 -2.49 -13.14 14.30
N SER A 48 -1.82 -13.59 15.34
CA SER A 48 -2.25 -13.38 16.74
C SER A 48 -1.94 -11.96 17.26
N LYS A 49 -1.24 -11.13 16.49
CA LYS A 49 -0.78 -9.80 16.93
C LYS A 49 -1.73 -8.67 16.54
N PHE A 50 -2.76 -8.95 15.75
CA PHE A 50 -3.73 -7.95 15.28
C PHE A 50 -5.11 -8.60 15.09
N ALA A 51 -6.16 -7.80 15.01
CA ALA A 51 -7.54 -8.26 14.87
C ALA A 51 -7.93 -8.61 13.43
N ALA A 52 -7.58 -7.72 12.50
CA ALA A 52 -7.98 -7.82 11.11
C ALA A 52 -7.15 -6.88 10.22
N THR A 53 -7.43 -6.94 8.93
CA THR A 53 -6.82 -6.07 7.91
C THR A 53 -7.88 -5.38 7.05
N VAL A 54 -7.48 -4.27 6.41
CA VAL A 54 -8.21 -3.61 5.32
C VAL A 54 -7.32 -3.60 4.09
N ALA A 55 -7.79 -4.13 2.98
CA ALA A 55 -6.99 -4.24 1.75
C ALA A 55 -7.31 -3.11 0.76
N SER A 56 -6.28 -2.61 0.07
CA SER A 56 -6.43 -1.60 -0.98
C SER A 56 -6.80 -2.17 -2.35
N SER A 57 -6.84 -3.51 -2.50
CA SER A 57 -7.28 -4.18 -3.72
C SER A 57 -7.89 -5.55 -3.43
N GLU A 58 -8.69 -6.07 -4.38
CA GLU A 58 -9.24 -7.42 -4.30
C GLU A 58 -8.13 -8.48 -4.28
N ALA A 59 -7.09 -8.32 -5.09
CA ALA A 59 -5.96 -9.25 -5.13
C ALA A 59 -5.25 -9.37 -3.77
N SER A 60 -5.07 -8.25 -3.06
CA SER A 60 -4.50 -8.25 -1.71
C SER A 60 -5.47 -8.88 -0.70
N ALA A 61 -6.77 -8.62 -0.82
CA ALA A 61 -7.79 -9.21 0.03
C ALA A 61 -7.84 -10.74 -0.11
N GLU A 62 -7.85 -11.25 -1.33
CA GLU A 62 -7.83 -12.70 -1.62
C GLU A 62 -6.57 -13.36 -1.06
N ARG A 63 -5.40 -12.72 -1.23
CA ARG A 63 -4.14 -13.23 -0.69
C ARG A 63 -4.13 -13.29 0.84
N LEU A 64 -4.61 -12.25 1.52
CA LEU A 64 -4.77 -12.23 2.97
C LEU A 64 -5.70 -13.35 3.46
N GLN A 65 -6.84 -13.50 2.80
CA GLN A 65 -7.82 -14.55 3.12
C GLN A 65 -7.25 -15.95 2.90
N SER A 66 -6.43 -16.16 1.86
CA SER A 66 -5.76 -17.46 1.61
C SER A 66 -4.81 -17.87 2.75
N HIS A 67 -4.26 -16.90 3.47
CA HIS A 67 -3.46 -17.09 4.68
C HIS A 67 -4.30 -17.17 5.97
N GLY A 68 -5.64 -17.14 5.88
CA GLY A 68 -6.53 -17.16 7.03
C GLY A 68 -6.52 -15.85 7.84
N ILE A 69 -6.11 -14.75 7.21
CA ILE A 69 -6.14 -13.41 7.79
C ILE A 69 -7.51 -12.79 7.50
N LYS A 70 -8.15 -12.25 8.54
CA LYS A 70 -9.45 -11.59 8.42
C LYS A 70 -9.30 -10.26 7.68
N VAL A 71 -10.12 -10.05 6.65
CA VAL A 71 -10.22 -8.78 5.89
C VAL A 71 -11.57 -8.15 6.18
N LEU A 72 -11.56 -6.86 6.52
CA LEU A 72 -12.74 -6.04 6.77
C LEU A 72 -12.91 -5.01 5.65
N ASP A 73 -14.15 -4.56 5.44
CA ASP A 73 -14.41 -3.37 4.65
C ASP A 73 -13.96 -2.13 5.44
N LEU A 74 -13.45 -1.11 4.73
CA LEU A 74 -13.00 0.13 5.37
C LEU A 74 -14.15 0.84 6.11
N ASN A 75 -15.39 0.69 5.64
CA ASN A 75 -16.56 1.28 6.28
C ASN A 75 -16.93 0.63 7.61
N ASP A 76 -16.39 -0.55 7.89
CA ASP A 76 -16.65 -1.33 9.12
C ASP A 76 -15.55 -1.13 10.18
N VAL A 77 -14.59 -0.23 9.96
CA VAL A 77 -13.48 0.03 10.87
C VAL A 77 -13.41 1.50 11.26
N ASP A 78 -13.18 1.76 12.53
CA ASP A 78 -13.06 3.13 13.05
C ASP A 78 -11.67 3.72 12.85
N ARG A 79 -10.63 2.86 12.80
CA ARG A 79 -9.24 3.28 12.78
C ARG A 79 -8.34 2.19 12.20
N ILE A 80 -7.38 2.60 11.40
CA ILE A 80 -6.27 1.75 10.94
C ILE A 80 -5.00 2.28 11.60
N GLN A 81 -4.28 1.43 12.35
CA GLN A 81 -3.06 1.83 13.05
C GLN A 81 -1.91 2.09 12.07
N ILE A 82 -1.68 1.14 11.17
CA ILE A 82 -0.57 1.21 10.21
C ILE A 82 -1.09 0.76 8.85
N TYR A 83 -0.78 1.53 7.81
CA TYR A 83 -0.97 1.13 6.43
C TYR A 83 0.40 0.86 5.79
N VAL A 84 0.59 -0.34 5.23
CA VAL A 84 1.83 -0.77 4.58
C VAL A 84 1.60 -0.92 3.09
N ASP A 85 2.32 -0.16 2.28
CA ASP A 85 2.17 -0.20 0.82
C ASP A 85 3.47 0.20 0.10
N GLY A 86 3.57 -0.15 -1.18
CA GLY A 86 4.68 0.23 -2.04
C GLY A 86 4.51 1.60 -2.69
N ALA A 87 5.52 2.00 -3.46
CA ALA A 87 5.46 3.13 -4.37
C ALA A 87 6.18 2.81 -5.67
N ASP A 88 5.85 3.55 -6.73
CA ASP A 88 6.54 3.44 -8.02
C ASP A 88 7.88 4.17 -7.98
N GLU A 89 7.92 5.35 -7.34
CA GLU A 89 9.13 6.11 -7.02
C GLU A 89 9.02 6.79 -5.66
N THR A 90 10.14 7.01 -5.01
CA THR A 90 10.28 7.88 -3.83
C THR A 90 11.60 8.65 -3.88
N ASN A 91 11.64 9.81 -3.22
CA ASN A 91 12.82 10.68 -3.15
C ASN A 91 13.21 11.00 -1.70
N PRO A 92 14.37 11.68 -1.47
CA PRO A 92 14.83 12.05 -0.13
C PRO A 92 13.85 12.91 0.68
N ASN A 93 12.92 13.60 0.03
CA ASN A 93 11.88 14.38 0.69
C ASN A 93 10.66 13.55 1.08
N LEU A 94 10.71 12.22 0.93
CA LEU A 94 9.60 11.27 1.17
C LEU A 94 8.36 11.56 0.32
N GLN A 95 8.54 12.18 -0.84
CA GLN A 95 7.50 12.33 -1.84
C GLN A 95 7.41 11.06 -2.67
N LEU A 96 6.20 10.68 -3.09
CA LEU A 96 5.94 9.42 -3.76
C LEU A 96 5.27 9.63 -5.11
N ILE A 97 5.61 8.79 -6.09
CA ILE A 97 4.74 8.49 -7.23
C ILE A 97 4.15 7.11 -6.97
N LYS A 98 2.83 7.02 -7.08
CA LYS A 98 2.04 5.79 -6.96
C LYS A 98 1.04 5.72 -8.12
N GLY A 99 0.44 4.57 -8.30
CA GLY A 99 -0.64 4.37 -9.27
C GLY A 99 -0.27 3.53 -10.48
N GLY A 100 0.99 3.09 -10.61
CA GLY A 100 1.41 2.19 -11.70
C GLY A 100 0.66 0.86 -11.73
N GLY A 101 0.15 0.42 -10.58
CA GLY A 101 -0.69 -0.78 -10.44
C GLY A 101 -2.20 -0.54 -10.56
N ALA A 102 -2.64 0.66 -10.95
CA ALA A 102 -4.05 1.06 -11.11
C ALA A 102 -4.93 0.87 -9.84
N ALA A 103 -4.35 0.97 -8.64
CA ALA A 103 -5.06 0.84 -7.36
C ALA A 103 -5.02 2.10 -6.49
N LEU A 104 -4.43 3.20 -7.00
CA LEU A 104 -4.11 4.40 -6.22
C LEU A 104 -5.32 5.03 -5.52
N THR A 105 -6.49 5.05 -6.14
CA THR A 105 -7.68 5.65 -5.53
C THR A 105 -8.01 4.97 -4.20
N ARG A 106 -8.10 3.64 -4.18
CA ARG A 106 -8.36 2.87 -2.96
C ARG A 106 -7.17 2.92 -1.99
N GLU A 107 -5.94 2.83 -2.49
CA GLU A 107 -4.72 2.97 -1.69
C GLU A 107 -4.71 4.29 -0.92
N LYS A 108 -5.02 5.41 -1.59
CA LYS A 108 -5.05 6.73 -0.97
C LYS A 108 -6.16 6.89 0.06
N ILE A 109 -7.32 6.27 -0.17
CA ILE A 109 -8.43 6.27 0.78
C ILE A 109 -8.03 5.50 2.06
N VAL A 110 -7.45 4.30 1.92
CA VAL A 110 -6.99 3.50 3.06
C VAL A 110 -5.86 4.22 3.81
N ALA A 111 -4.90 4.82 3.09
CA ALA A 111 -3.83 5.60 3.69
C ALA A 111 -4.36 6.79 4.51
N SER A 112 -5.37 7.51 3.98
CA SER A 112 -5.96 8.66 4.67
C SER A 112 -6.73 8.30 5.94
N ALA A 113 -7.18 7.05 6.05
CA ALA A 113 -7.86 6.50 7.23
C ALA A 113 -6.90 5.88 8.24
N SER A 114 -5.59 5.94 7.98
CA SER A 114 -4.55 5.31 8.80
C SER A 114 -3.75 6.34 9.59
N ASP A 115 -3.32 5.95 10.80
CA ASP A 115 -2.51 6.82 11.65
C ASP A 115 -1.08 6.95 11.14
N GLU A 116 -0.55 5.87 10.59
CA GLU A 116 0.82 5.78 10.10
C GLU A 116 0.85 5.09 8.74
N PHE A 117 1.62 5.65 7.80
CA PHE A 117 1.90 5.03 6.52
C PHE A 117 3.36 4.56 6.46
N VAL A 118 3.55 3.27 6.22
CA VAL A 118 4.85 2.64 6.03
C VAL A 118 5.02 2.34 4.54
N CYS A 119 5.85 3.13 3.87
CA CYS A 119 6.15 2.91 2.46
C CYS A 119 7.30 1.90 2.31
N ILE A 120 7.03 0.80 1.62
CA ILE A 120 7.99 -0.28 1.37
C ILE A 120 8.46 -0.27 -0.08
N VAL A 121 9.70 0.13 -0.28
CA VAL A 121 10.33 0.24 -1.60
C VAL A 121 11.71 -0.37 -1.59
N ASP A 122 12.10 -1.03 -2.66
CA ASP A 122 13.48 -1.43 -2.89
C ASP A 122 14.30 -0.27 -3.51
N GLU A 123 15.62 -0.41 -3.53
CA GLU A 123 16.55 0.62 -4.01
C GLU A 123 16.23 1.10 -5.44
N SER A 124 15.63 0.26 -6.29
CA SER A 124 15.28 0.64 -7.65
C SER A 124 14.19 1.71 -7.75
N LYS A 125 13.47 1.96 -6.65
CA LYS A 125 12.41 2.96 -6.54
C LYS A 125 12.89 4.28 -5.93
N TRP A 126 14.13 4.32 -5.44
CA TRP A 126 14.72 5.51 -4.87
C TRP A 126 15.33 6.38 -5.97
N VAL A 127 14.84 7.60 -6.10
CA VAL A 127 15.26 8.55 -7.14
C VAL A 127 15.51 9.93 -6.53
N ASP A 128 16.42 10.71 -7.11
CA ASP A 128 16.66 12.09 -6.67
C ASP A 128 15.51 13.02 -7.08
N THR A 129 14.97 12.78 -8.28
CA THR A 129 13.86 13.57 -8.84
C THR A 129 12.77 12.63 -9.33
N LEU A 130 11.54 12.86 -8.87
CA LEU A 130 10.38 12.08 -9.30
C LEU A 130 10.03 12.33 -10.76
N GLY A 131 9.49 11.31 -11.44
CA GLY A 131 8.95 11.42 -12.79
C GLY A 131 9.89 10.88 -13.86
N SER A 132 10.64 9.81 -13.58
CA SER A 132 11.43 9.09 -14.58
C SER A 132 10.58 8.40 -15.65
N PHE A 133 9.28 8.23 -15.39
CA PHE A 133 8.30 7.66 -16.32
C PHE A 133 7.00 8.50 -16.36
N PRO A 134 6.13 8.31 -17.37
CA PRO A 134 4.87 9.05 -17.45
C PRO A 134 3.99 8.84 -16.23
N LEU A 135 3.38 9.92 -15.72
CA LEU A 135 2.50 9.87 -14.56
C LEU A 135 1.29 8.96 -14.85
N PRO A 136 1.03 7.93 -14.00
CA PRO A 136 -0.19 7.13 -14.11
C PRO A 136 -1.42 7.99 -13.80
N VAL A 137 -2.39 7.98 -14.70
CA VAL A 137 -3.66 8.70 -14.52
C VAL A 137 -4.81 7.71 -14.61
N GLU A 138 -5.58 7.58 -13.52
CA GLU A 138 -6.82 6.83 -13.54
C GLU A 138 -7.91 7.66 -14.21
N ALA A 139 -8.51 7.13 -15.28
CA ALA A 139 -9.59 7.76 -16.01
C ALA A 139 -10.87 6.94 -15.87
N VAL A 140 -11.88 7.55 -15.30
CA VAL A 140 -13.25 7.00 -15.20
C VAL A 140 -14.21 7.84 -16.06
N SER A 141 -15.45 7.44 -16.17
CA SER A 141 -16.44 8.11 -17.04
C SER A 141 -16.59 9.63 -16.81
N TYR A 142 -16.24 10.14 -15.66
CA TYR A 142 -16.30 11.59 -15.34
C TYR A 142 -15.02 12.35 -15.64
N THR A 143 -13.88 11.70 -15.82
CA THR A 143 -12.58 12.35 -15.99
C THR A 143 -12.57 13.26 -17.21
N HIS A 144 -13.14 12.83 -18.33
CA HIS A 144 -13.21 13.63 -19.56
C HIS A 144 -14.16 14.83 -19.47
N LEU A 145 -15.08 14.86 -18.50
CA LEU A 145 -15.99 16.00 -18.31
C LEU A 145 -15.32 17.18 -17.62
N THR A 146 -14.29 16.91 -16.84
CA THR A 146 -13.55 17.93 -16.08
C THR A 146 -12.29 18.42 -16.79
N LEU A 147 -11.53 17.55 -17.44
CA LEU A 147 -10.29 17.91 -18.12
C LEU A 147 -10.45 18.99 -19.21
N PRO A 148 -11.42 18.93 -20.12
CA PRO A 148 -11.64 19.98 -21.11
C PRO A 148 -11.98 21.34 -20.51
N THR A 149 -12.64 21.37 -19.36
CA THR A 149 -12.99 22.61 -18.66
C THR A 149 -11.77 23.30 -18.08
N ILE A 150 -10.77 22.55 -17.64
CA ILE A 150 -9.50 23.06 -17.10
C ILE A 150 -8.67 23.72 -18.22
N TYR A 151 -8.76 23.23 -19.45
CA TYR A 151 -8.01 23.75 -20.61
C TYR A 151 -8.71 24.89 -21.35
N SER A 152 -9.93 25.20 -20.99
CA SER A 152 -10.72 26.28 -21.61
C SER A 152 -10.57 27.64 -20.93
N VAL A 153 -9.63 27.75 -20.01
CA VAL A 153 -9.36 28.99 -19.25
C VAL A 153 -8.15 29.71 -19.79
#